data_99245333c6834d04a541222e08b3fccf
#
_entry.id   99245333c6834d04a541222e08b3fccf
#
_cell.length_a   1.000
_cell.length_b   1.000
_cell.length_c   1.000
_cell.angle_alpha   90.00
_cell.angle_beta   90.00
_cell.angle_gamma   90.00
#
_symmetry.space_group_name_H-M   'P 1'
#
loop_
_entity.id
_entity.type
_entity.pdbx_description
1 polymer ?
#
loop_
_entity_poly.entity_id
_entity_poly.type
_entity_poly.pdbx_seq_one_letter_code
_entity_poly.pdbx_strand_id
1 'polypeptide(L)'
;QPVKGLELSLAQDGFINTLHTNINDSPNPVRYSSLTALNARYQWGRIKLSGTLVGTFITEEVKAGNTPDDRKRLSPTLSVSIQPWKEEQLYVRAMYKNTFRVPTFNDLYYLRIGNTSLRPEKAREYNIGVTWNGKPFSFTDFLSITLDGYYNEVTDKIVAFPSTYVWKMQNYGTVHITGLDATMATSIPVCPNINVGLSGNYSWQKAIDMTNPDAKNYKDQLPYTPQHSGNASTTIETPWINVGYSLTGVSERYYMAQNIPVNKIDGYVEHTATLWREFTMKGCHLRLQAEVINLTDKQYDVIKYYPMPGRSWRITGVLRF
;
A
#
# COMPACT_ATOMS: atom_id res chain seq x y z
N GLN A 1 6.63 -4.85 35.80
CA GLN A 1 6.15 -5.86 34.83
C GLN A 1 5.80 -7.12 35.61
N PRO A 2 4.55 -7.63 35.53
CA PRO A 2 4.14 -8.83 36.28
C PRO A 2 4.84 -10.10 35.79
N VAL A 3 5.27 -10.12 34.52
CA VAL A 3 6.07 -11.21 33.92
C VAL A 3 7.19 -10.59 33.12
N LYS A 4 8.43 -11.09 33.30
CA LYS A 4 9.59 -10.60 32.57
C LYS A 4 9.40 -10.83 31.07
N GLY A 5 9.55 -9.78 30.27
CA GLY A 5 9.36 -9.82 28.80
C GLY A 5 7.93 -9.65 28.31
N LEU A 6 6.92 -9.54 29.21
CA LEU A 6 5.54 -9.25 28.85
C LEU A 6 5.25 -7.74 28.98
N GLU A 7 4.72 -7.17 27.92
CA GLU A 7 4.21 -5.80 27.86
C GLU A 7 2.73 -5.84 27.48
N LEU A 8 1.90 -5.16 28.26
CA LEU A 8 0.47 -5.00 28.00
C LEU A 8 0.16 -3.53 27.83
N SER A 9 -0.62 -3.16 26.83
CA SER A 9 -1.09 -1.81 26.63
C SER A 9 -2.55 -1.77 26.21
N LEU A 10 -3.26 -0.79 26.70
CA LEU A 10 -4.63 -0.48 26.34
C LEU A 10 -4.66 0.93 25.73
N ALA A 11 -5.27 1.06 24.57
CA ALA A 11 -5.49 2.35 23.93
C ALA A 11 -6.98 2.52 23.63
N GLN A 12 -7.47 3.74 23.78
CA GLN A 12 -8.83 4.13 23.47
C GLN A 12 -8.80 5.39 22.59
N ASP A 13 -9.39 5.29 21.40
CA ASP A 13 -9.53 6.40 20.46
C ASP A 13 -11.00 6.71 20.19
N GLY A 14 -11.32 7.99 20.08
CA GLY A 14 -12.65 8.47 19.70
C GLY A 14 -12.54 9.48 18.55
N PHE A 15 -13.36 9.32 17.52
CA PHE A 15 -13.37 10.21 16.36
C PHE A 15 -14.78 10.68 16.06
N ILE A 16 -14.89 11.95 15.65
CA ILE A 16 -16.10 12.53 15.06
C ILE A 16 -15.74 13.01 13.66
N ASN A 17 -16.35 12.43 12.66
CA ASN A 17 -16.16 12.82 11.26
C ASN A 17 -17.46 13.45 10.75
N THR A 18 -17.36 14.57 10.05
CA THR A 18 -18.47 15.27 9.45
C THR A 18 -18.21 15.55 7.98
N LEU A 19 -19.26 15.50 7.16
CA LEU A 19 -19.23 15.96 5.78
C LEU A 19 -20.26 17.07 5.60
N HIS A 20 -19.80 18.24 5.20
CA HIS A 20 -20.65 19.36 4.82
C HIS A 20 -20.47 19.68 3.35
N THR A 21 -21.56 19.97 2.68
CA THR A 21 -21.57 20.37 1.27
C THR A 21 -22.64 21.42 1.03
N ASN A 22 -22.44 22.25 0.03
CA ASN A 22 -23.40 23.25 -0.44
C ASN A 22 -24.45 22.70 -1.44
N ILE A 23 -24.45 21.39 -1.66
CA ILE A 23 -25.47 20.72 -2.50
C ILE A 23 -26.77 20.68 -1.71
N ASN A 24 -27.87 21.12 -2.34
CA ASN A 24 -29.19 21.03 -1.76
C ASN A 24 -29.57 19.57 -1.49
N ASP A 25 -30.29 19.31 -0.39
CA ASP A 25 -30.72 17.98 0.06
C ASP A 25 -29.60 17.00 0.35
N SER A 26 -28.38 17.52 0.60
CA SER A 26 -27.27 16.70 1.01
C SER A 26 -27.50 16.07 2.39
N PRO A 27 -27.16 14.78 2.58
CA PRO A 27 -27.33 14.08 3.86
C PRO A 27 -26.51 14.68 5.02
N ASN A 28 -25.43 15.42 4.76
CA ASN A 28 -24.55 16.03 5.77
C ASN A 28 -24.26 15.06 6.94
N PRO A 29 -23.65 13.91 6.69
CA PRO A 29 -23.47 12.86 7.68
C PRO A 29 -22.52 13.26 8.79
N VAL A 30 -22.80 12.73 9.98
CA VAL A 30 -21.89 12.74 11.13
C VAL A 30 -21.65 11.29 11.54
N ARG A 31 -20.37 10.90 11.68
CA ARG A 31 -19.96 9.57 12.12
C ARG A 31 -19.22 9.67 13.44
N TYR A 32 -19.71 8.93 14.42
CA TYR A 32 -19.03 8.73 15.71
C TYR A 32 -18.35 7.37 15.70
N SER A 33 -17.07 7.34 16.04
CA SER A 33 -16.27 6.11 16.05
C SER A 33 -15.55 5.97 17.39
N SER A 34 -15.63 4.80 18.00
CA SER A 34 -14.90 4.43 19.21
C SER A 34 -14.09 3.17 18.93
N LEU A 35 -12.78 3.22 19.16
CA LEU A 35 -11.85 2.11 18.96
C LEU A 35 -11.12 1.83 20.27
N THR A 36 -11.24 0.60 20.75
CA THR A 36 -10.51 0.13 21.94
C THR A 36 -9.53 -0.94 21.51
N ALA A 37 -8.24 -0.74 21.72
CA ALA A 37 -7.19 -1.68 21.36
C ALA A 37 -6.48 -2.23 22.60
N LEU A 38 -6.54 -3.54 22.80
CA LEU A 38 -5.74 -4.26 23.78
C LEU A 38 -4.56 -4.91 23.06
N ASN A 39 -3.33 -4.57 23.46
CA ASN A 39 -2.12 -5.16 22.92
C ASN A 39 -1.38 -5.96 23.99
N ALA A 40 -0.85 -7.10 23.61
CA ALA A 40 0.06 -7.90 24.38
C ALA A 40 1.32 -8.20 23.55
N ARG A 41 2.49 -7.92 24.09
CA ARG A 41 3.78 -8.28 23.49
C ARG A 41 4.55 -9.13 24.47
N TYR A 42 5.10 -10.23 23.99
CA TYR A 42 5.94 -11.10 24.78
C TYR A 42 7.24 -11.40 24.04
N GLN A 43 8.34 -11.13 24.71
CA GLN A 43 9.68 -11.43 24.19
C GLN A 43 10.32 -12.53 25.02
N TRP A 44 10.61 -13.64 24.35
CA TRP A 44 11.33 -14.78 24.93
C TRP A 44 12.57 -15.09 24.09
N GLY A 45 13.71 -14.66 24.59
CA GLY A 45 14.97 -14.78 23.85
C GLY A 45 14.89 -14.13 22.46
N ARG A 46 14.93 -14.96 21.42
CA ARG A 46 14.90 -14.57 20.01
C ARG A 46 13.50 -14.62 19.38
N ILE A 47 12.50 -14.94 20.15
CA ILE A 47 11.10 -15.02 19.71
C ILE A 47 10.37 -13.80 20.26
N LYS A 48 9.69 -13.10 19.36
CA LYS A 48 8.79 -12.01 19.69
C LYS A 48 7.38 -12.41 19.26
N LEU A 49 6.46 -12.43 20.22
CA LEU A 49 5.04 -12.65 19.98
C LEU A 49 4.31 -11.34 20.19
N SER A 50 3.35 -11.03 19.35
CA SER A 50 2.43 -9.92 19.61
C SER A 50 1.01 -10.30 19.24
N GLY A 51 0.08 -9.90 20.09
CA GLY A 51 -1.35 -10.03 19.88
C GLY A 51 -2.02 -8.68 20.08
N THR A 52 -2.93 -8.32 19.20
CA THR A 52 -3.76 -7.12 19.31
C THR A 52 -5.21 -7.51 19.10
N LEU A 53 -6.09 -7.04 19.98
CA LEU A 53 -7.53 -7.14 19.80
C LEU A 53 -8.12 -5.75 19.75
N VAL A 54 -8.72 -5.40 18.60
CA VAL A 54 -9.37 -4.10 18.40
C VAL A 54 -10.88 -4.28 18.45
N GLY A 55 -11.52 -3.64 19.41
CA GLY A 55 -12.98 -3.43 19.45
C GLY A 55 -13.33 -2.14 18.75
N THR A 56 -14.17 -2.21 17.73
CA THR A 56 -14.67 -1.05 16.98
C THR A 56 -16.17 -0.89 17.17
N PHE A 57 -16.62 0.32 17.49
CA PHE A 57 -18.01 0.72 17.51
C PHE A 57 -18.17 1.97 16.66
N ILE A 58 -19.12 1.96 15.70
CA ILE A 58 -19.38 3.08 14.80
C ILE A 58 -20.88 3.28 14.66
N THR A 59 -21.32 4.52 14.83
CA THR A 59 -22.69 4.97 14.55
C THR A 59 -22.66 6.20 13.64
N GLU A 60 -23.70 6.37 12.84
CA GLU A 60 -23.83 7.49 11.90
C GLU A 60 -25.18 8.15 12.05
N GLU A 61 -25.21 9.47 11.88
CA GLU A 61 -26.40 10.29 11.80
C GLU A 61 -26.39 11.08 10.49
N VAL A 62 -27.54 11.25 9.86
CA VAL A 62 -27.72 12.08 8.66
C VAL A 62 -28.87 13.04 8.85
N LYS A 63 -28.78 14.22 8.24
CA LYS A 63 -29.87 15.21 8.25
C LYS A 63 -31.00 14.83 7.33
N ALA A 64 -30.75 14.09 6.26
CA ALA A 64 -31.71 13.65 5.28
C ALA A 64 -31.33 12.30 4.67
N GLY A 65 -32.32 11.44 4.40
CA GLY A 65 -32.09 10.11 3.82
C GLY A 65 -31.93 9.00 4.86
N ASN A 66 -31.37 7.88 4.43
CA ASN A 66 -31.19 6.69 5.28
C ASN A 66 -29.79 6.66 5.89
N THR A 67 -29.72 6.34 7.17
CA THR A 67 -28.47 6.02 7.87
C THR A 67 -28.12 4.55 7.69
N PRO A 68 -26.82 4.21 7.51
CA PRO A 68 -26.37 2.84 7.68
C PRO A 68 -26.57 2.36 9.12
N ASP A 69 -26.72 1.04 9.30
CA ASP A 69 -26.80 0.43 10.63
C ASP A 69 -25.52 0.63 11.46
N ASP A 70 -25.66 0.63 12.78
CA ASP A 70 -24.54 0.62 13.72
C ASP A 70 -23.61 -0.56 13.48
N ARG A 71 -22.32 -0.32 13.61
CA ARG A 71 -21.30 -1.34 13.34
C ARG A 71 -20.47 -1.65 14.59
N LYS A 72 -20.46 -2.93 14.96
CA LYS A 72 -19.67 -3.44 16.08
C LYS A 72 -18.80 -4.59 15.60
N ARG A 73 -17.50 -4.52 15.88
CA ARG A 73 -16.56 -5.56 15.43
C ARG A 73 -15.40 -5.76 16.39
N LEU A 74 -15.00 -7.03 16.54
CA LEU A 74 -13.72 -7.42 17.12
C LEU A 74 -12.78 -7.85 15.99
N SER A 75 -11.58 -7.30 15.98
CA SER A 75 -10.56 -7.53 14.96
C SER A 75 -9.26 -7.99 15.62
N PRO A 76 -8.99 -9.30 15.66
CA PRO A 76 -7.74 -9.85 16.20
C PRO A 76 -6.60 -9.75 15.18
N THR A 77 -5.40 -9.51 15.70
CA THR A 77 -4.12 -9.62 14.98
C THR A 77 -3.16 -10.42 15.85
N LEU A 78 -2.50 -11.41 15.27
CA LEU A 78 -1.46 -12.20 15.92
C LEU A 78 -0.22 -12.19 15.03
N SER A 79 0.95 -11.98 15.61
CA SER A 79 2.20 -12.09 14.88
C SER A 79 3.29 -12.73 15.70
N VAL A 80 4.16 -13.43 15.00
CA VAL A 80 5.39 -14.02 15.54
C VAL A 80 6.56 -13.59 14.69
N SER A 81 7.68 -13.24 15.34
CA SER A 81 8.96 -12.98 14.69
C SER A 81 10.04 -13.77 15.41
N ILE A 82 10.85 -14.48 14.66
CA ILE A 82 11.92 -15.34 15.17
C ILE A 82 13.22 -14.93 14.50
N GLN A 83 14.27 -14.75 15.29
CA GLN A 83 15.65 -14.64 14.82
C GLN A 83 16.33 -16.00 15.01
N PRO A 84 16.43 -16.87 13.97
CA PRO A 84 16.93 -18.24 14.14
C PRO A 84 18.37 -18.29 14.67
N TRP A 85 19.25 -17.43 14.18
CA TRP A 85 20.67 -17.36 14.55
C TRP A 85 21.00 -16.02 15.20
N LYS A 86 21.82 -16.03 16.24
CA LYS A 86 22.18 -14.83 17.00
C LYS A 86 23.12 -13.92 16.22
N GLU A 87 24.00 -14.53 15.48
CA GLU A 87 25.08 -13.86 14.71
C GLU A 87 24.55 -13.23 13.42
N GLU A 88 23.40 -13.72 12.92
CA GLU A 88 22.79 -13.30 11.67
C GLU A 88 21.57 -12.40 11.92
N GLN A 89 21.46 -11.33 11.18
CA GLN A 89 20.27 -10.47 11.18
C GLN A 89 19.21 -11.06 10.24
N LEU A 90 18.88 -12.32 10.45
CA LEU A 90 17.82 -13.02 9.75
C LEU A 90 16.57 -13.09 10.64
N TYR A 91 15.44 -12.65 10.12
CA TYR A 91 14.16 -12.65 10.81
C TYR A 91 13.13 -13.37 9.97
N VAL A 92 12.48 -14.36 10.55
CA VAL A 92 11.31 -15.03 9.97
C VAL A 92 10.08 -14.53 10.71
N ARG A 93 9.07 -14.12 9.95
CA ARG A 93 7.83 -13.55 10.48
C ARG A 93 6.64 -14.34 9.96
N ALA A 94 5.62 -14.49 10.81
CA ALA A 94 4.29 -14.91 10.37
C ALA A 94 3.24 -14.03 11.05
N MET A 95 2.16 -13.74 10.35
CA MET A 95 1.08 -12.87 10.82
C MET A 95 -0.28 -13.41 10.35
N TYR A 96 -1.22 -13.38 11.26
CA TYR A 96 -2.66 -13.45 10.98
C TYR A 96 -3.32 -12.17 11.43
N LYS A 97 -4.19 -11.61 10.57
CA LYS A 97 -4.92 -10.39 10.88
C LYS A 97 -6.34 -10.46 10.33
N ASN A 98 -7.30 -10.03 11.14
CA ASN A 98 -8.67 -9.84 10.71
C ASN A 98 -8.95 -8.34 10.70
N THR A 99 -9.29 -7.79 9.55
CA THR A 99 -9.57 -6.37 9.39
C THR A 99 -11.01 -6.12 8.97
N PHE A 100 -11.39 -4.86 9.14
CA PHE A 100 -12.71 -4.37 8.88
C PHE A 100 -12.61 -2.92 8.40
N ARG A 101 -13.20 -2.63 7.26
CA ARG A 101 -13.25 -1.29 6.69
C ARG A 101 -14.69 -0.86 6.48
N VAL A 102 -15.09 0.22 7.14
CA VAL A 102 -16.40 0.83 6.87
C VAL A 102 -16.34 1.64 5.57
N PRO A 103 -17.45 1.73 4.83
CA PRO A 103 -17.54 2.62 3.69
C PRO A 103 -17.21 4.06 4.10
N THR A 104 -16.49 4.78 3.26
CA THR A 104 -16.25 6.22 3.45
C THR A 104 -17.52 7.03 3.15
N PHE A 105 -17.54 8.29 3.54
CA PHE A 105 -18.65 9.16 3.15
C PHE A 105 -18.79 9.30 1.64
N ASN A 106 -17.68 9.27 0.91
CA ASN A 106 -17.71 9.26 -0.55
C ASN A 106 -18.34 7.98 -1.10
N ASP A 107 -18.02 6.82 -0.52
CA ASP A 107 -18.61 5.54 -0.93
C ASP A 107 -20.13 5.54 -0.73
N LEU A 108 -20.60 6.18 0.35
CA LEU A 108 -22.03 6.19 0.73
C LEU A 108 -22.82 7.30 0.07
N TYR A 109 -22.28 8.52 0.01
CA TYR A 109 -23.06 9.75 -0.22
C TYR A 109 -22.61 10.57 -1.42
N TYR A 110 -21.53 10.17 -2.14
CA TYR A 110 -21.12 10.91 -3.32
C TYR A 110 -22.23 10.92 -4.38
N LEU A 111 -22.54 12.12 -4.88
CA LEU A 111 -23.69 12.33 -5.76
C LEU A 111 -23.66 11.39 -6.98
N ARG A 112 -24.74 10.62 -7.21
CA ARG A 112 -24.95 9.64 -8.29
C ARG A 112 -24.04 8.39 -8.26
N ILE A 113 -22.95 8.39 -7.48
CA ILE A 113 -21.97 7.28 -7.41
C ILE A 113 -22.14 6.51 -6.09
N GLY A 114 -22.39 7.22 -4.99
CA GLY A 114 -22.47 6.66 -3.65
C GLY A 114 -23.64 5.69 -3.49
N ASN A 115 -23.49 4.78 -2.52
CA ASN A 115 -24.49 3.76 -2.22
C ASN A 115 -24.58 3.56 -0.70
N THR A 116 -25.69 3.99 -0.10
CA THR A 116 -25.93 3.87 1.34
C THR A 116 -26.19 2.44 1.81
N SER A 117 -26.44 1.49 0.90
CA SER A 117 -26.63 0.08 1.21
C SER A 117 -25.32 -0.71 1.30
N LEU A 118 -24.16 -0.05 1.22
CA LEU A 118 -22.86 -0.72 1.30
C LEU A 118 -22.64 -1.36 2.67
N ARG A 119 -22.26 -2.63 2.63
CA ARG A 119 -21.79 -3.36 3.81
C ARG A 119 -20.31 -3.09 4.03
N PRO A 120 -19.84 -3.14 5.28
CA PRO A 120 -18.41 -3.06 5.59
C PRO A 120 -17.64 -4.21 4.97
N GLU A 121 -16.49 -3.86 4.39
CA GLU A 121 -15.52 -4.83 3.87
C GLU A 121 -14.82 -5.54 5.03
N LYS A 122 -14.64 -6.85 4.91
CA LYS A 122 -13.97 -7.70 5.90
C LYS A 122 -12.84 -8.44 5.23
N ALA A 123 -11.67 -8.46 5.85
CA ALA A 123 -10.53 -9.20 5.33
C ALA A 123 -9.93 -10.13 6.40
N ARG A 124 -9.54 -11.34 5.98
CA ARG A 124 -8.64 -12.23 6.68
C ARG A 124 -7.33 -12.25 5.93
N GLU A 125 -6.27 -11.93 6.62
CA GLU A 125 -4.96 -11.73 6.03
C GLU A 125 -3.97 -12.69 6.69
N TYR A 126 -3.23 -13.42 5.87
CA TYR A 126 -2.15 -14.34 6.29
C TYR A 126 -0.88 -13.90 5.57
N ASN A 127 0.18 -13.70 6.31
CA ASN A 127 1.48 -13.30 5.78
C ASN A 127 2.57 -14.16 6.40
N ILE A 128 3.54 -14.54 5.58
CA ILE A 128 4.80 -15.11 6.02
C ILE A 128 5.94 -14.36 5.33
N GLY A 129 6.92 -13.89 6.10
CA GLY A 129 7.99 -13.08 5.57
C GLY A 129 9.35 -13.46 6.14
N VAL A 130 10.37 -13.20 5.35
CA VAL A 130 11.78 -13.33 5.73
C VAL A 130 12.48 -12.02 5.44
N THR A 131 13.23 -11.50 6.41
CA THR A 131 14.14 -10.36 6.22
C THR A 131 15.53 -10.77 6.63
N TRP A 132 16.48 -10.53 5.75
CA TRP A 132 17.89 -10.69 6.04
C TRP A 132 18.63 -9.38 5.80
N ASN A 133 19.49 -9.00 6.74
CA ASN A 133 20.38 -7.86 6.64
C ASN A 133 21.80 -8.31 6.96
N GLY A 134 22.73 -7.96 6.12
CA GLY A 134 24.10 -8.37 6.33
C GLY A 134 25.09 -7.69 5.41
N LYS A 135 26.35 -8.11 5.53
CA LYS A 135 27.46 -7.70 4.67
C LYS A 135 28.10 -8.96 4.05
N PRO A 136 27.44 -9.56 3.02
CA PRO A 136 27.88 -10.84 2.45
C PRO A 136 29.19 -10.73 1.63
N PHE A 137 29.49 -9.54 1.15
CA PHE A 137 30.65 -9.29 0.27
C PHE A 137 31.48 -8.14 0.82
N SER A 138 32.81 -8.24 0.64
CA SER A 138 33.74 -7.19 1.09
C SER A 138 33.55 -5.84 0.36
N PHE A 139 32.97 -5.87 -0.84
CA PHE A 139 32.71 -4.70 -1.66
C PHE A 139 31.33 -4.03 -1.37
N THR A 140 30.54 -4.54 -0.43
CA THR A 140 29.26 -3.93 -0.04
C THR A 140 29.33 -3.40 1.38
N ASP A 141 28.66 -2.29 1.69
CA ASP A 141 28.48 -1.82 3.07
C ASP A 141 27.38 -2.58 3.78
N PHE A 142 26.30 -2.84 3.07
CA PHE A 142 25.20 -3.68 3.54
C PHE A 142 24.45 -4.28 2.35
N LEU A 143 23.71 -5.34 2.62
CA LEU A 143 22.67 -5.87 1.75
C LEU A 143 21.46 -6.21 2.63
N SER A 144 20.30 -5.67 2.27
CA SER A 144 19.01 -5.96 2.88
C SER A 144 18.11 -6.63 1.86
N ILE A 145 17.53 -7.78 2.20
CA ILE A 145 16.57 -8.50 1.38
C ILE A 145 15.35 -8.83 2.24
N THR A 146 14.18 -8.53 1.73
CA THR A 146 12.90 -8.93 2.34
C THR A 146 12.05 -9.65 1.30
N LEU A 147 11.47 -10.78 1.70
CA LEU A 147 10.50 -11.55 0.94
C LEU A 147 9.27 -11.78 1.80
N ASP A 148 8.11 -11.41 1.30
CA ASP A 148 6.82 -11.59 1.97
C ASP A 148 5.83 -12.28 1.04
N GLY A 149 5.35 -13.46 1.43
CA GLY A 149 4.24 -14.14 0.77
C GLY A 149 2.96 -13.93 1.56
N TYR A 150 1.84 -13.71 0.88
CA TYR A 150 0.57 -13.47 1.52
C TYR A 150 -0.62 -14.11 0.81
N TYR A 151 -1.64 -14.40 1.62
CA TYR A 151 -2.96 -14.81 1.16
C TYR A 151 -4.02 -14.04 1.94
N ASN A 152 -4.92 -13.37 1.21
CA ASN A 152 -5.98 -12.58 1.81
C ASN A 152 -7.33 -13.03 1.22
N GLU A 153 -8.31 -13.25 2.09
CA GLU A 153 -9.70 -13.45 1.74
C GLU A 153 -10.48 -12.20 2.13
N VAL A 154 -11.04 -11.50 1.14
CA VAL A 154 -11.81 -10.27 1.33
C VAL A 154 -13.26 -10.53 0.98
N THR A 155 -14.18 -10.27 1.90
CA THR A 155 -15.62 -10.34 1.67
C THR A 155 -16.23 -8.96 1.69
N ASP A 156 -17.29 -8.77 0.90
CA ASP A 156 -17.98 -7.47 0.74
C ASP A 156 -17.04 -6.34 0.29
N LYS A 157 -16.01 -6.64 -0.54
CA LYS A 157 -15.04 -5.66 -1.03
C LYS A 157 -15.75 -4.48 -1.69
N ILE A 158 -15.45 -3.26 -1.23
CA ILE A 158 -16.03 -2.04 -1.78
C ILE A 158 -15.20 -1.59 -2.98
N VAL A 159 -15.84 -1.52 -4.14
CA VAL A 159 -15.21 -1.09 -5.40
C VAL A 159 -16.12 -0.16 -6.18
N ALA A 160 -15.52 0.75 -6.94
CA ALA A 160 -16.24 1.55 -7.92
C ALA A 160 -16.31 0.78 -9.23
N PHE A 161 -17.52 0.50 -9.69
CA PHE A 161 -17.76 -0.17 -10.98
C PHE A 161 -18.13 0.85 -12.05
N PRO A 162 -17.50 0.82 -13.23
CA PRO A 162 -17.96 1.56 -14.37
C PRO A 162 -19.30 0.96 -14.85
N SER A 163 -20.35 1.75 -14.82
CA SER A 163 -21.59 1.47 -15.54
C SER A 163 -21.58 2.22 -16.87
N THR A 164 -22.61 2.07 -17.69
CA THR A 164 -22.68 2.67 -19.05
C THR A 164 -22.42 4.19 -19.06
N TYR A 165 -22.81 4.90 -17.99
CA TYR A 165 -22.73 6.38 -17.93
C TYR A 165 -22.06 6.91 -16.66
N VAL A 166 -22.05 6.14 -15.57
CA VAL A 166 -21.55 6.59 -14.25
C VAL A 166 -20.89 5.44 -13.54
N TRP A 167 -19.88 5.71 -12.75
CA TRP A 167 -19.36 4.75 -11.78
C TRP A 167 -20.35 4.57 -10.64
N LYS A 168 -20.46 3.36 -10.09
CA LYS A 168 -21.29 3.08 -8.91
C LYS A 168 -20.48 2.32 -7.87
N MET A 169 -20.60 2.73 -6.62
CA MET A 169 -20.03 1.99 -5.50
C MET A 169 -20.85 0.74 -5.20
N GLN A 170 -20.20 -0.41 -5.16
CA GLN A 170 -20.83 -1.71 -4.89
C GLN A 170 -19.95 -2.56 -4.00
N ASN A 171 -20.56 -3.49 -3.24
CA ASN A 171 -19.82 -4.58 -2.65
C ASN A 171 -19.59 -5.68 -3.69
N TYR A 172 -18.34 -5.99 -3.94
CA TYR A 172 -17.92 -7.24 -4.54
C TYR A 172 -18.09 -8.34 -3.50
N GLY A 173 -18.55 -9.52 -3.87
CA GLY A 173 -18.78 -10.60 -2.91
C GLY A 173 -17.51 -11.07 -2.22
N THR A 174 -16.88 -12.10 -2.74
CA THR A 174 -15.62 -12.65 -2.20
C THR A 174 -14.47 -12.47 -3.19
N VAL A 175 -13.35 -12.00 -2.69
CA VAL A 175 -12.10 -11.83 -3.46
C VAL A 175 -10.99 -12.57 -2.74
N HIS A 176 -10.23 -13.39 -3.49
CA HIS A 176 -9.00 -14.00 -2.99
C HIS A 176 -7.81 -13.27 -3.58
N ILE A 177 -6.86 -12.90 -2.73
CA ILE A 177 -5.65 -12.19 -3.13
C ILE A 177 -4.46 -13.03 -2.65
N THR A 178 -3.67 -13.53 -3.58
CA THR A 178 -2.41 -14.22 -3.30
C THR A 178 -1.28 -13.41 -3.90
N GLY A 179 -0.20 -13.24 -3.18
CA GLY A 179 0.92 -12.46 -3.68
C GLY A 179 2.25 -12.78 -3.04
N LEU A 180 3.29 -12.26 -3.68
CA LEU A 180 4.68 -12.30 -3.24
C LEU A 180 5.28 -10.92 -3.45
N ASP A 181 5.80 -10.33 -2.39
CA ASP A 181 6.55 -9.07 -2.42
C ASP A 181 8.01 -9.33 -2.12
N ALA A 182 8.90 -8.76 -2.93
CA ALA A 182 10.34 -8.81 -2.74
C ALA A 182 10.89 -7.39 -2.70
N THR A 183 11.74 -7.09 -1.73
CA THR A 183 12.51 -5.84 -1.69
C THR A 183 13.98 -6.12 -1.50
N MET A 184 14.82 -5.30 -2.14
CA MET A 184 16.28 -5.35 -1.99
C MET A 184 16.82 -3.93 -1.89
N ALA A 185 17.81 -3.74 -1.02
CA ALA A 185 18.61 -2.51 -0.97
C ALA A 185 20.05 -2.85 -0.63
N THR A 186 21.00 -2.18 -1.29
CA THR A 186 22.43 -2.32 -1.02
C THR A 186 23.17 -1.02 -1.29
N SER A 187 24.31 -0.87 -0.63
CA SER A 187 25.26 0.22 -0.83
C SER A 187 26.65 -0.36 -1.11
N ILE A 188 27.27 0.13 -2.15
CA ILE A 188 28.57 -0.33 -2.67
C ILE A 188 29.52 0.85 -2.70
N PRO A 189 30.47 0.96 -1.78
CA PRO A 189 31.55 1.93 -1.85
C PRO A 189 32.54 1.50 -2.94
N VAL A 190 32.52 2.20 -4.07
CA VAL A 190 33.37 1.89 -5.24
C VAL A 190 34.80 2.39 -5.00
N CYS A 191 34.92 3.60 -4.46
CA CYS A 191 36.18 4.20 -4.06
C CYS A 191 35.93 5.30 -3.01
N PRO A 192 36.99 5.89 -2.38
CA PRO A 192 36.79 6.99 -1.44
C PRO A 192 35.93 8.10 -2.06
N ASN A 193 34.82 8.43 -1.40
CA ASN A 193 33.83 9.45 -1.81
C ASN A 193 32.95 9.10 -3.02
N ILE A 194 32.96 7.87 -3.54
CA ILE A 194 32.00 7.41 -4.56
C ILE A 194 31.25 6.20 -4.02
N ASN A 195 29.95 6.34 -3.91
CA ASN A 195 29.05 5.29 -3.44
C ASN A 195 27.96 5.00 -4.47
N VAL A 196 27.67 3.72 -4.70
CA VAL A 196 26.58 3.27 -5.56
C VAL A 196 25.52 2.61 -4.70
N GLY A 197 24.37 3.22 -4.63
CA GLY A 197 23.18 2.65 -4.02
C GLY A 197 22.32 1.93 -5.07
N LEU A 198 21.88 0.72 -4.74
CA LEU A 198 20.91 -0.01 -5.54
C LEU A 198 19.72 -0.36 -4.66
N SER A 199 18.53 -0.13 -5.14
CA SER A 199 17.32 -0.57 -4.48
C SER A 199 16.24 -0.97 -5.48
N GLY A 200 15.36 -1.87 -5.06
CA GLY A 200 14.25 -2.29 -5.89
C GLY A 200 13.19 -3.01 -5.07
N ASN A 201 11.98 -2.97 -5.61
CA ASN A 201 10.90 -3.83 -5.15
C ASN A 201 10.22 -4.48 -6.34
N TYR A 202 9.64 -5.63 -6.10
CA TYR A 202 8.83 -6.37 -7.05
C TYR A 202 7.65 -6.97 -6.30
N SER A 203 6.47 -6.83 -6.89
CA SER A 203 5.22 -7.43 -6.42
C SER A 203 4.63 -8.30 -7.52
N TRP A 204 4.35 -9.55 -7.17
CA TRP A 204 3.43 -10.39 -7.90
C TRP A 204 2.15 -10.54 -7.10
N GLN A 205 0.99 -10.26 -7.71
CA GLN A 205 -0.30 -10.31 -7.04
C GLN A 205 -1.37 -10.90 -7.97
N LYS A 206 -2.07 -11.91 -7.49
CA LYS A 206 -3.25 -12.46 -8.14
C LYS A 206 -4.47 -12.17 -7.25
N ALA A 207 -5.28 -11.18 -7.66
CA ALA A 207 -6.52 -10.78 -6.99
C ALA A 207 -7.72 -11.19 -7.85
N ILE A 208 -8.43 -12.24 -7.47
CA ILE A 208 -9.47 -12.88 -8.29
C ILE A 208 -10.84 -12.81 -7.64
N ASP A 209 -11.86 -12.72 -8.50
CA ASP A 209 -13.25 -12.78 -8.09
C ASP A 209 -13.69 -14.23 -7.80
N MET A 210 -14.11 -14.48 -6.57
CA MET A 210 -14.61 -15.77 -6.11
C MET A 210 -16.09 -15.71 -5.72
N THR A 211 -16.83 -14.69 -6.15
CA THR A 211 -18.19 -14.38 -5.68
C THR A 211 -19.21 -15.41 -6.13
N ASN A 212 -19.26 -15.71 -7.41
CA ASN A 212 -20.24 -16.62 -7.98
C ASN A 212 -19.61 -17.57 -9.00
N PRO A 213 -19.56 -18.88 -8.72
CA PRO A 213 -18.98 -19.87 -9.64
C PRO A 213 -19.63 -19.88 -11.04
N ASP A 214 -20.89 -19.49 -11.17
CA ASP A 214 -21.62 -19.50 -12.44
C ASP A 214 -21.45 -18.18 -13.24
N ALA A 215 -20.79 -17.19 -12.64
CA ALA A 215 -20.55 -15.92 -13.32
C ALA A 215 -19.40 -16.02 -14.32
N LYS A 216 -19.51 -15.33 -15.47
CA LYS A 216 -18.49 -15.32 -16.52
C LYS A 216 -17.13 -14.78 -16.08
N ASN A 217 -17.10 -13.97 -15.04
CA ASN A 217 -15.90 -13.38 -14.44
C ASN A 217 -15.40 -14.15 -13.20
N TYR A 218 -15.91 -15.37 -12.95
CA TYR A 218 -15.42 -16.20 -11.85
C TYR A 218 -13.95 -16.58 -12.07
N LYS A 219 -13.11 -16.30 -11.07
CA LYS A 219 -11.63 -16.44 -11.08
C LYS A 219 -10.90 -15.48 -12.01
N ASP A 220 -11.58 -14.50 -12.58
CA ASP A 220 -10.92 -13.42 -13.31
C ASP A 220 -10.24 -12.46 -12.34
N GLN A 221 -9.15 -11.85 -12.81
CA GLN A 221 -8.42 -10.80 -12.09
C GLN A 221 -9.31 -9.57 -11.94
N LEU A 222 -9.29 -8.95 -10.77
CA LEU A 222 -10.05 -7.73 -10.52
C LEU A 222 -9.63 -6.58 -11.46
N PRO A 223 -10.57 -5.71 -11.86
CA PRO A 223 -10.25 -4.54 -12.65
C PRO A 223 -9.13 -3.69 -12.04
N TYR A 224 -8.29 -3.11 -12.91
CA TYR A 224 -7.19 -2.22 -12.55
C TYR A 224 -6.16 -2.80 -11.58
N THR A 225 -6.09 -4.13 -11.46
CA THR A 225 -5.14 -4.82 -10.60
C THR A 225 -4.10 -5.54 -11.46
N PRO A 226 -2.89 -4.99 -11.65
CA PRO A 226 -1.83 -5.66 -12.41
C PRO A 226 -1.32 -6.88 -11.65
N GLN A 227 -0.91 -7.94 -12.37
CA GLN A 227 -0.31 -9.12 -11.73
C GLN A 227 1.14 -8.87 -11.33
N HIS A 228 1.86 -8.05 -12.08
CA HIS A 228 3.27 -7.74 -11.83
C HIS A 228 3.47 -6.24 -11.77
N SER A 229 4.14 -5.78 -10.76
CA SER A 229 4.59 -4.39 -10.64
C SER A 229 5.91 -4.32 -9.89
N GLY A 230 6.66 -3.26 -10.10
CA GLY A 230 7.88 -3.05 -9.36
C GLY A 230 8.61 -1.80 -9.77
N ASN A 231 9.60 -1.45 -8.98
CA ASN A 231 10.55 -0.43 -9.32
C ASN A 231 11.98 -0.87 -9.02
N ALA A 232 12.92 -0.28 -9.72
CA ALA A 232 14.33 -0.38 -9.40
C ALA A 232 14.96 1.00 -9.51
N SER A 233 15.90 1.29 -8.63
CA SER A 233 16.64 2.54 -8.65
C SER A 233 18.11 2.32 -8.38
N THR A 234 18.91 3.15 -9.04
CA THR A 234 20.36 3.25 -8.84
C THR A 234 20.69 4.69 -8.50
N THR A 235 21.50 4.90 -7.48
CA THR A 235 22.07 6.20 -7.14
C THR A 235 23.59 6.12 -7.21
N ILE A 236 24.22 7.12 -7.78
CA ILE A 236 25.68 7.28 -7.77
C ILE A 236 25.95 8.59 -7.04
N GLU A 237 26.52 8.47 -5.88
CA GLU A 237 26.91 9.62 -5.05
C GLU A 237 28.38 9.93 -5.27
N THR A 238 28.66 11.20 -5.58
CA THR A 238 30.03 11.69 -5.81
C THR A 238 30.21 13.06 -5.13
N PRO A 239 31.46 13.51 -4.91
CA PRO A 239 31.71 14.84 -4.34
C PRO A 239 31.25 16.01 -5.24
N TRP A 240 31.06 15.75 -6.53
CA TRP A 240 30.77 16.81 -7.52
C TRP A 240 29.30 16.92 -7.84
N ILE A 241 28.66 15.80 -8.21
CA ILE A 241 27.26 15.71 -8.59
C ILE A 241 26.78 14.29 -8.35
N ASN A 242 25.55 14.18 -7.89
CA ASN A 242 24.91 12.89 -7.67
C ASN A 242 23.96 12.60 -8.84
N VAL A 243 23.91 11.33 -9.20
CA VAL A 243 23.09 10.83 -10.31
C VAL A 243 22.11 9.79 -9.76
N GLY A 244 20.85 9.91 -10.13
CA GLY A 244 19.83 8.91 -9.85
C GLY A 244 19.20 8.44 -11.17
N TYR A 245 18.94 7.15 -11.23
CA TYR A 245 18.13 6.56 -12.29
C TYR A 245 17.13 5.60 -11.68
N SER A 246 15.90 5.69 -12.09
CA SER A 246 14.85 4.78 -11.64
C SER A 246 13.96 4.34 -12.80
N LEU A 247 13.44 3.14 -12.66
CA LEU A 247 12.43 2.60 -13.54
C LEU A 247 11.25 2.08 -12.71
N THR A 248 10.04 2.28 -13.23
CA THR A 248 8.80 1.72 -12.67
C THR A 248 8.11 0.92 -13.76
N GLY A 249 7.85 -0.35 -13.47
CA GLY A 249 7.17 -1.27 -14.39
C GLY A 249 5.85 -1.74 -13.83
N VAL A 250 4.84 -1.79 -14.68
CA VAL A 250 3.51 -2.33 -14.37
C VAL A 250 3.06 -3.20 -15.54
N SER A 251 2.64 -4.44 -15.25
CA SER A 251 2.15 -5.35 -16.27
C SER A 251 0.80 -4.93 -16.85
N GLU A 252 0.39 -5.61 -17.88
CA GLU A 252 -0.98 -5.52 -18.38
C GLU A 252 -2.02 -5.81 -17.30
N ARG A 253 -3.20 -5.23 -17.47
CA ARG A 253 -4.34 -5.40 -16.56
C ARG A 253 -5.65 -5.20 -17.33
N TYR A 254 -6.76 -5.47 -16.68
CA TYR A 254 -8.08 -5.31 -17.28
C TYR A 254 -8.81 -4.13 -16.64
N TYR A 255 -9.61 -3.39 -17.42
CA TYR A 255 -10.40 -2.27 -16.88
C TYR A 255 -11.86 -2.68 -16.57
N MET A 256 -12.28 -3.87 -16.97
CA MET A 256 -13.60 -4.44 -16.70
C MET A 256 -13.46 -5.79 -15.97
N ALA A 257 -14.56 -6.28 -15.40
CA ALA A 257 -14.58 -7.51 -14.62
C ALA A 257 -14.20 -8.77 -15.40
N GLN A 258 -14.53 -8.84 -16.70
CA GLN A 258 -14.15 -9.97 -17.56
C GLN A 258 -12.76 -9.75 -18.15
N ASN A 259 -11.89 -10.74 -18.00
CA ASN A 259 -10.52 -10.73 -18.51
C ASN A 259 -10.43 -11.16 -19.98
N ILE A 260 -11.13 -10.44 -20.86
CA ILE A 260 -11.11 -10.64 -22.30
C ILE A 260 -10.21 -9.61 -22.99
N PRO A 261 -9.66 -9.89 -24.20
CA PRO A 261 -8.68 -9.03 -24.85
C PRO A 261 -9.13 -7.58 -25.04
N VAL A 262 -10.42 -7.33 -25.34
CA VAL A 262 -10.95 -5.98 -25.54
C VAL A 262 -10.92 -5.14 -24.25
N ASN A 263 -10.92 -5.78 -23.08
CA ASN A 263 -10.88 -5.11 -21.77
C ASN A 263 -9.44 -4.87 -21.26
N LYS A 264 -8.44 -5.20 -22.06
CA LYS A 264 -7.03 -5.10 -21.66
C LYS A 264 -6.53 -3.67 -21.72
N ILE A 265 -5.70 -3.30 -20.76
CA ILE A 265 -4.83 -2.13 -20.74
C ILE A 265 -3.40 -2.65 -20.77
N ASP A 266 -2.61 -2.17 -21.72
CA ASP A 266 -1.22 -2.58 -21.86
C ASP A 266 -0.37 -2.21 -20.65
N GLY A 267 0.67 -2.98 -20.39
CA GLY A 267 1.68 -2.67 -19.41
C GLY A 267 2.60 -1.54 -19.90
N TYR A 268 3.34 -0.98 -18.96
CA TYR A 268 4.32 0.07 -19.27
C TYR A 268 5.56 -0.04 -18.38
N VAL A 269 6.63 0.57 -18.86
CA VAL A 269 7.81 0.86 -18.07
C VAL A 269 8.12 2.36 -18.25
N GLU A 270 8.19 3.07 -17.13
CA GLU A 270 8.58 4.48 -17.10
C GLU A 270 9.98 4.61 -16.51
N HIS A 271 10.79 5.46 -17.11
CA HIS A 271 12.18 5.71 -16.74
C HIS A 271 12.33 7.16 -16.28
N THR A 272 13.01 7.37 -15.17
CA THR A 272 13.31 8.71 -14.64
C THR A 272 14.80 8.84 -14.38
N ALA A 273 15.38 9.96 -14.82
CA ALA A 273 16.76 10.34 -14.52
C ALA A 273 16.78 11.61 -13.67
N THR A 274 17.64 11.61 -12.66
CA THR A 274 17.76 12.70 -11.69
C THR A 274 19.23 13.08 -11.52
N LEU A 275 19.51 14.36 -11.49
CA LEU A 275 20.81 14.93 -11.13
C LEU A 275 20.61 15.87 -9.95
N TRP A 276 21.47 15.76 -8.93
CA TRP A 276 21.41 16.72 -7.83
C TRP A 276 22.78 17.01 -7.23
N ARG A 277 22.88 18.21 -6.64
CA ARG A 277 24.04 18.63 -5.87
C ARG A 277 23.62 19.38 -4.61
N GLU A 278 24.37 19.16 -3.55
CA GLU A 278 24.22 19.85 -2.29
C GLU A 278 25.37 20.85 -2.10
N PHE A 279 25.04 22.05 -1.68
CA PHE A 279 25.97 23.13 -1.39
C PHE A 279 25.81 23.51 0.09
N THR A 280 26.90 23.41 0.84
CA THR A 280 26.95 23.85 2.23
C THR A 280 27.59 25.22 2.28
N MET A 281 26.85 26.21 2.75
CA MET A 281 27.31 27.59 2.96
C MET A 281 27.16 27.93 4.44
N LYS A 282 27.85 28.99 4.91
CA LYS A 282 27.70 29.41 6.32
C LYS A 282 26.23 29.68 6.64
N GLY A 283 25.64 28.87 7.51
CA GLY A 283 24.28 29.04 8.01
C GLY A 283 23.15 28.49 7.11
N CYS A 284 23.47 27.90 5.93
CA CYS A 284 22.45 27.28 5.10
C CYS A 284 22.97 26.11 4.25
N HIS A 285 22.05 25.22 3.88
CA HIS A 285 22.28 24.11 2.96
C HIS A 285 21.33 24.25 1.78
N LEU A 286 21.86 24.32 0.59
CA LEU A 286 21.10 24.39 -0.67
C LEU A 286 21.24 23.08 -1.43
N ARG A 287 20.14 22.39 -1.71
CA ARG A 287 20.07 21.29 -2.66
C ARG A 287 19.40 21.76 -3.94
N LEU A 288 20.09 21.61 -5.05
CA LEU A 288 19.54 21.80 -6.39
C LEU A 288 19.38 20.43 -7.06
N GLN A 289 18.23 20.21 -7.69
CA GLN A 289 17.89 18.95 -8.33
C GLN A 289 17.21 19.21 -9.66
N ALA A 290 17.62 18.49 -10.71
CA ALA A 290 16.99 18.46 -12.01
C ALA A 290 16.56 17.02 -12.34
N GLU A 291 15.36 16.84 -12.87
CA GLU A 291 14.79 15.54 -13.18
C GLU A 291 14.20 15.53 -14.59
N VAL A 292 14.34 14.41 -15.26
CA VAL A 292 13.61 14.07 -16.47
C VAL A 292 12.72 12.86 -16.14
N ILE A 293 11.43 13.07 -16.11
CA ILE A 293 10.42 12.06 -15.83
C ILE A 293 9.91 11.52 -17.16
N ASN A 294 9.65 10.21 -17.23
CA ASN A 294 9.27 9.51 -18.46
C ASN A 294 10.29 9.76 -19.59
N LEU A 295 11.55 9.45 -19.32
CA LEU A 295 12.71 9.71 -20.20
C LEU A 295 12.51 9.15 -21.62
N THR A 296 11.82 8.03 -21.76
CA THR A 296 11.56 7.36 -23.05
C THR A 296 10.33 7.89 -23.78
N ASP A 297 9.62 8.88 -23.20
CA ASP A 297 8.37 9.44 -23.72
C ASP A 297 7.29 8.38 -24.00
N LYS A 298 7.21 7.37 -23.11
CA LYS A 298 6.23 6.29 -23.26
C LYS A 298 4.82 6.83 -23.04
N GLN A 299 3.95 6.61 -24.03
CA GLN A 299 2.52 6.88 -23.89
C GLN A 299 1.84 5.68 -23.22
N TYR A 300 1.12 5.89 -22.15
CA TYR A 300 0.40 4.85 -21.42
C TYR A 300 -0.78 5.42 -20.63
N ASP A 301 -1.74 4.54 -20.33
CA ASP A 301 -2.90 4.84 -19.50
C ASP A 301 -2.76 4.11 -18.15
N VAL A 302 -2.97 4.80 -17.04
CA VAL A 302 -3.22 4.16 -15.74
C VAL A 302 -4.69 3.79 -15.62
N ILE A 303 -5.56 4.70 -15.99
CA ILE A 303 -6.99 4.50 -16.15
C ILE A 303 -7.30 4.56 -17.64
N LYS A 304 -8.06 3.61 -18.15
CA LYS A 304 -8.43 3.53 -19.57
C LYS A 304 -8.97 4.86 -20.06
N TYR A 305 -8.46 5.35 -21.19
CA TYR A 305 -8.78 6.65 -21.81
C TYR A 305 -8.30 7.88 -21.05
N TYR A 306 -7.45 7.73 -20.04
CA TYR A 306 -6.82 8.83 -19.34
C TYR A 306 -5.29 8.73 -19.52
N PRO A 307 -4.74 9.29 -20.62
CA PRO A 307 -3.32 9.21 -20.90
C PRO A 307 -2.50 9.95 -19.84
N MET A 308 -1.42 9.33 -19.43
CA MET A 308 -0.46 9.96 -18.52
C MET A 308 0.42 10.96 -19.26
N PRO A 309 0.98 11.97 -18.57
CA PRO A 309 1.90 12.93 -19.17
C PRO A 309 3.08 12.23 -19.85
N GLY A 310 3.46 12.72 -21.04
CA GLY A 310 4.69 12.32 -21.69
C GLY A 310 5.93 12.81 -20.94
N ARG A 311 7.08 12.86 -21.61
CA ARG A 311 8.33 13.35 -21.02
C ARG A 311 8.15 14.73 -20.41
N SER A 312 8.57 14.88 -19.17
CA SER A 312 8.48 16.12 -18.42
C SER A 312 9.78 16.42 -17.68
N TRP A 313 9.98 17.71 -17.36
CA TRP A 313 11.16 18.20 -16.68
C TRP A 313 10.75 18.88 -15.38
N ARG A 314 11.53 18.63 -14.32
CA ARG A 314 11.33 19.27 -13.03
C ARG A 314 12.66 19.78 -12.49
N ILE A 315 12.66 21.03 -12.01
CA ILE A 315 13.78 21.61 -11.27
C ILE A 315 13.29 21.92 -9.86
N THR A 316 14.06 21.49 -8.87
CA THR A 316 13.73 21.67 -7.46
C THR A 316 14.90 22.30 -6.73
N GLY A 317 14.64 23.37 -5.97
CA GLY A 317 15.57 23.97 -5.03
C GLY A 317 15.06 23.78 -3.60
N VAL A 318 15.89 23.25 -2.70
CA VAL A 318 15.59 23.11 -1.28
C VAL A 318 16.64 23.87 -0.48
N LEU A 319 16.22 24.92 0.21
CA LEU A 319 17.07 25.72 1.09
C LEU A 319 16.70 25.41 2.55
N ARG A 320 17.70 25.05 3.35
CA ARG A 320 17.59 24.83 4.79
C ARG A 320 18.54 25.79 5.51
N PHE A 321 18.07 26.49 6.53
CA PHE A 321 18.81 27.44 7.36
C PHE A 321 18.46 27.26 8.85
#